data_34e31d0f287ce349f33e25e71bf1fa70
#
_entry.id   34e31d0f287ce349f33e25e71bf1fa70
#
_cell.length_a   1.000
_cell.length_b   1.000
_cell.length_c   1.000
_cell.angle_alpha   90.00
_cell.angle_beta   90.00
_cell.angle_gamma   90.00
#
_symmetry.space_group_name_H-M   'P 1'
#
loop_
_entity.id
_entity.type
_entity.pdbx_description
1 polymer ?
#
loop_
_entity_poly.entity_id
_entity_poly.type
_entity_poly.pdbx_seq_one_letter_code
_entity_poly.pdbx_strand_id
1 'polypeptide(L)'
;MPAEIISNQYRTWVVPVRIDSQVQSRSATLGQHMEKGDAIATLFSPAMAQLQSDLQVAADGWRRVKNLGRRTVGNQRYLDAQSQYQSLRARAKGYGLSNSAIADIEAGKNEKGVYTLTAPDDGLVLEDAFQQGQWLTAGSALVTLVDESELWAEAALPPSPGLQISTGTPARVIVGGTSVDGKVIQSGHRLNPVTRTLAVRVAIPNAGHLLHPGMFADVALALAAPE
;
A
#
# COMPACT_ATOMS: atom_id res chain seq x y z
N MET A 1 0.90 -26.33 17.78
CA MET A 1 2.20 -25.72 17.46
C MET A 1 2.11 -24.24 17.77
N PRO A 2 3.10 -23.68 18.48
CA PRO A 2 3.09 -22.25 18.76
C PRO A 2 3.18 -21.46 17.44
N ALA A 3 2.44 -20.37 17.38
CA ALA A 3 2.32 -19.50 16.23
C ALA A 3 2.09 -18.06 16.67
N GLU A 4 2.30 -17.14 15.76
CA GLU A 4 1.99 -15.73 15.93
C GLU A 4 1.04 -15.28 14.81
N ILE A 5 0.08 -14.45 15.15
CA ILE A 5 -0.78 -13.81 14.17
C ILE A 5 -0.01 -12.67 13.53
N ILE A 6 0.10 -12.70 12.21
CA ILE A 6 0.76 -11.67 11.41
C ILE A 6 -0.18 -11.12 10.35
N SER A 7 0.10 -9.91 9.90
CA SER A 7 -0.63 -9.31 8.78
C SER A 7 -0.42 -10.10 7.50
N ASN A 8 -1.45 -10.15 6.66
CA ASN A 8 -1.33 -10.66 5.31
C ASN A 8 -0.46 -9.69 4.48
N GLN A 9 0.79 -10.08 4.21
CA GLN A 9 1.75 -9.24 3.49
C GLN A 9 1.31 -8.91 2.05
N TYR A 10 0.42 -9.70 1.45
CA TYR A 10 -0.15 -9.41 0.13
C TYR A 10 -1.28 -8.39 0.18
N ARG A 11 -1.78 -8.08 1.38
CA ARG A 11 -2.83 -7.09 1.67
C ARG A 11 -2.32 -6.02 2.63
N THR A 12 -1.04 -5.70 2.53
CA THR A 12 -0.39 -4.65 3.33
C THR A 12 0.22 -3.64 2.37
N TRP A 13 -0.09 -2.37 2.57
CA TRP A 13 0.41 -1.25 1.75
C TRP A 13 1.25 -0.30 2.61
N VAL A 14 2.50 -0.16 2.27
CA VAL A 14 3.32 0.94 2.78
C VAL A 14 3.13 2.13 1.86
N VAL A 15 2.68 3.26 2.39
CA VAL A 15 2.49 4.51 1.66
C VAL A 15 3.69 5.41 1.87
N PRO A 16 4.65 5.47 0.92
CA PRO A 16 5.82 6.31 1.05
C PRO A 16 5.58 7.72 0.52
N VAL A 17 6.34 8.69 1.03
CA VAL A 17 6.56 9.97 0.36
C VAL A 17 7.36 9.72 -0.92
N ARG A 18 6.91 10.23 -2.05
CA ARG A 18 7.54 9.97 -3.36
C ARG A 18 8.53 11.05 -3.79
N ILE A 19 8.49 12.19 -3.14
CA ILE A 19 9.39 13.35 -3.33
C ILE A 19 9.64 14.00 -1.99
N ASP A 20 10.78 14.66 -1.84
CA ASP A 20 11.12 15.38 -0.60
C ASP A 20 10.04 16.39 -0.27
N SER A 21 9.49 16.30 0.95
CA SER A 21 8.31 17.06 1.34
C SER A 21 8.27 17.34 2.84
N GLN A 22 7.63 18.44 3.19
CA GLN A 22 7.29 18.77 4.57
C GLN A 22 5.84 18.39 4.86
N VAL A 23 5.59 17.76 6.00
CA VAL A 23 4.25 17.45 6.49
C VAL A 23 3.58 18.73 6.97
N GLN A 24 2.52 19.17 6.29
CA GLN A 24 1.72 20.32 6.74
C GLN A 24 0.65 19.93 7.73
N SER A 25 -0.08 18.85 7.44
CA SER A 25 -1.10 18.32 8.34
C SER A 25 -1.20 16.80 8.25
N ARG A 26 -1.67 16.20 9.33
CA ARG A 26 -1.99 14.76 9.43
C ARG A 26 -3.50 14.60 9.39
N SER A 27 -3.97 13.63 8.60
CA SER A 27 -5.38 13.21 8.59
C SER A 27 -5.54 11.78 9.09
N ALA A 28 -4.56 10.91 8.79
CA ALA A 28 -4.57 9.53 9.28
C ALA A 28 -4.04 9.44 10.72
N THR A 29 -4.67 8.55 11.51
CA THR A 29 -4.28 8.23 12.89
C THR A 29 -4.16 6.72 13.06
N LEU A 30 -3.28 6.29 13.97
CA LEU A 30 -3.09 4.88 14.29
C LEU A 30 -4.43 4.22 14.69
N GLY A 31 -4.70 3.04 14.15
CA GLY A 31 -5.94 2.29 14.40
C GLY A 31 -7.18 2.81 13.67
N GLN A 32 -7.05 3.82 12.82
CA GLN A 32 -8.16 4.33 12.01
C GLN A 32 -8.39 3.44 10.79
N HIS A 33 -9.65 3.09 10.52
CA HIS A 33 -10.06 2.55 9.22
C HIS A 33 -10.08 3.66 8.19
N MET A 34 -9.48 3.41 7.04
CA MET A 34 -9.45 4.32 5.88
C MET A 34 -10.03 3.61 4.67
N GLU A 35 -10.80 4.35 3.89
CA GLU A 35 -11.26 3.92 2.58
C GLU A 35 -10.28 4.37 1.49
N LYS A 36 -10.27 3.66 0.37
CA LYS A 36 -9.48 4.04 -0.80
C LYS A 36 -9.76 5.47 -1.24
N GLY A 37 -8.72 6.30 -1.25
CA GLY A 37 -8.82 7.71 -1.61
C GLY A 37 -8.92 8.66 -0.42
N ASP A 38 -9.08 8.17 0.80
CA ASP A 38 -9.05 8.99 2.01
C ASP A 38 -7.71 9.69 2.18
N ALA A 39 -7.74 10.92 2.69
CA ALA A 39 -6.55 11.71 2.92
C ALA A 39 -5.71 11.15 4.06
N ILE A 40 -4.45 10.85 3.81
CA ILE A 40 -3.47 10.44 4.82
C ILE A 40 -2.79 11.66 5.43
N ALA A 41 -2.23 12.51 4.59
CA ALA A 41 -1.52 13.73 4.98
C ALA A 41 -1.53 14.76 3.87
N THR A 42 -1.50 16.03 4.25
CA THR A 42 -1.21 17.13 3.34
C THR A 42 0.27 17.48 3.46
N LEU A 43 0.94 17.54 2.32
CA LEU A 43 2.37 17.73 2.21
C LEU A 43 2.67 18.98 1.37
N PHE A 44 3.83 19.59 1.62
CA PHE A 44 4.39 20.65 0.80
C PHE A 44 5.75 20.23 0.22
N SER A 45 5.96 20.48 -1.07
CA SER A 45 7.23 20.22 -1.75
C SER A 45 7.53 21.28 -2.80
N PRO A 46 8.75 21.87 -2.83
CA PRO A 46 9.17 22.75 -3.91
C PRO A 46 9.15 22.07 -5.29
N ALA A 47 9.51 20.77 -5.34
CA ALA A 47 9.46 20.00 -6.58
C ALA A 47 8.01 19.80 -7.08
N MET A 48 7.04 19.70 -6.17
CA MET A 48 5.62 19.67 -6.51
C MET A 48 5.17 21.01 -7.07
N ALA A 49 5.58 22.14 -6.47
CA ALA A 49 5.25 23.47 -6.96
C ALA A 49 5.70 23.69 -8.42
N GLN A 50 6.92 23.25 -8.73
CA GLN A 50 7.45 23.31 -10.09
C GLN A 50 6.63 22.42 -11.05
N LEU A 51 6.39 21.16 -10.68
CA LEU A 51 5.59 20.25 -11.49
C LEU A 51 4.18 20.78 -11.75
N GLN A 52 3.51 21.33 -10.74
CA GLN A 52 2.16 21.89 -10.87
C GLN A 52 2.14 23.06 -11.84
N SER A 53 3.16 23.94 -11.78
CA SER A 53 3.29 25.06 -12.70
C SER A 53 3.52 24.59 -14.14
N ASP A 54 4.44 23.67 -14.33
CA ASP A 54 4.77 23.12 -15.66
C ASP A 54 3.58 22.38 -16.28
N LEU A 55 2.88 21.58 -15.46
CA LEU A 55 1.71 20.82 -15.92
C LEU A 55 0.56 21.75 -16.32
N GLN A 56 0.29 22.82 -15.56
CA GLN A 56 -0.74 23.79 -15.88
C GLN A 56 -0.45 24.47 -17.22
N VAL A 57 0.80 24.94 -17.43
CA VAL A 57 1.23 25.56 -18.68
C VAL A 57 1.11 24.57 -19.86
N ALA A 58 1.55 23.34 -19.66
CA ALA A 58 1.47 22.32 -20.72
C ALA A 58 0.01 21.93 -21.02
N ALA A 59 -0.87 21.85 -20.02
CA ALA A 59 -2.29 21.57 -20.22
C ALA A 59 -2.98 22.66 -21.04
N ASP A 60 -2.70 23.95 -20.74
CA ASP A 60 -3.21 25.08 -21.48
C ASP A 60 -2.65 25.12 -22.92
N GLY A 61 -1.38 24.83 -23.08
CA GLY A 61 -0.73 24.71 -24.39
C GLY A 61 -1.36 23.60 -25.23
N TRP A 62 -1.52 22.42 -24.65
CA TRP A 62 -2.16 21.28 -25.31
C TRP A 62 -3.62 21.56 -25.68
N ARG A 63 -4.40 22.17 -24.78
CA ARG A 63 -5.81 22.55 -25.02
C ARG A 63 -5.93 23.48 -26.22
N ARG A 64 -5.07 24.50 -26.33
CA ARG A 64 -5.03 25.43 -27.48
C ARG A 64 -4.67 24.72 -28.77
N VAL A 65 -3.60 23.92 -28.77
CA VAL A 65 -3.13 23.20 -29.94
C VAL A 65 -4.15 22.17 -30.44
N LYS A 66 -4.78 21.45 -29.49
CA LYS A 66 -5.85 20.49 -29.79
C LYS A 66 -7.06 21.15 -30.45
N ASN A 67 -7.50 22.33 -29.95
CA ASN A 67 -8.64 23.06 -30.49
C ASN A 67 -8.37 23.63 -31.89
N LEU A 68 -7.14 24.10 -32.15
CA LEU A 68 -6.74 24.58 -33.49
C LEU A 68 -6.61 23.45 -34.50
N GLY A 69 -6.32 22.25 -34.02
CA GLY A 69 -6.15 21.05 -34.84
C GLY A 69 -4.80 20.92 -35.55
N ARG A 70 -4.44 19.69 -35.85
CA ARG A 70 -3.12 19.30 -36.44
C ARG A 70 -2.83 19.99 -37.76
N ARG A 71 -3.85 20.22 -38.61
CA ARG A 71 -3.68 20.88 -39.90
C ARG A 71 -3.25 22.34 -39.76
N THR A 72 -3.77 23.04 -38.76
CA THR A 72 -3.51 24.46 -38.54
C THR A 72 -2.16 24.71 -37.88
N VAL A 73 -1.79 23.91 -36.87
CA VAL A 73 -0.56 24.14 -36.10
C VAL A 73 0.65 23.41 -36.63
N GLY A 74 0.47 22.49 -37.57
CA GLY A 74 1.49 21.58 -38.09
C GLY A 74 1.67 20.34 -37.21
N ASN A 75 2.07 19.23 -37.86
CA ASN A 75 2.13 17.92 -37.16
C ASN A 75 3.15 17.90 -36.02
N GLN A 76 4.34 18.48 -36.26
CA GLN A 76 5.40 18.47 -35.23
C GLN A 76 4.95 19.19 -33.97
N ARG A 77 4.47 20.42 -34.07
CA ARG A 77 3.99 21.21 -32.92
C ARG A 77 2.83 20.55 -32.17
N TYR A 78 1.95 19.86 -32.92
CA TYR A 78 0.85 19.11 -32.29
C TYR A 78 1.37 17.96 -31.44
N LEU A 79 2.32 17.17 -31.99
CA LEU A 79 2.91 16.03 -31.28
C LEU A 79 3.77 16.47 -30.09
N ASP A 80 4.54 17.54 -30.23
CA ASP A 80 5.37 18.08 -29.15
C ASP A 80 4.52 18.52 -27.95
N ALA A 81 3.45 19.29 -28.21
CA ALA A 81 2.54 19.74 -27.15
C ALA A 81 1.82 18.56 -26.46
N GLN A 82 1.42 17.57 -27.24
CA GLN A 82 0.80 16.36 -26.70
C GLN A 82 1.77 15.57 -25.81
N SER A 83 2.97 15.36 -26.30
CA SER A 83 4.00 14.58 -25.60
C SER A 83 4.42 15.25 -24.29
N GLN A 84 4.65 16.57 -24.32
CA GLN A 84 4.99 17.34 -23.11
C GLN A 84 3.88 17.26 -22.06
N TYR A 85 2.63 17.48 -22.44
CA TYR A 85 1.50 17.35 -21.54
C TYR A 85 1.37 15.94 -20.94
N GLN A 86 1.48 14.89 -21.76
CA GLN A 86 1.39 13.51 -21.31
C GLN A 86 2.54 13.14 -20.35
N SER A 87 3.77 13.59 -20.62
CA SER A 87 4.94 13.35 -19.79
C SER A 87 4.77 13.98 -18.39
N LEU A 88 4.35 15.23 -18.32
CA LEU A 88 4.14 15.92 -17.04
C LEU A 88 2.97 15.30 -16.25
N ARG A 89 1.92 14.90 -16.94
CA ARG A 89 0.80 14.18 -16.32
C ARG A 89 1.20 12.81 -15.76
N ALA A 90 2.04 12.08 -16.49
CA ALA A 90 2.60 10.81 -16.02
C ALA A 90 3.50 11.03 -14.78
N ARG A 91 4.31 12.10 -14.78
CA ARG A 91 5.15 12.47 -13.64
C ARG A 91 4.29 12.84 -12.41
N ALA A 92 3.19 13.56 -12.60
CA ALA A 92 2.23 13.88 -11.52
C ALA A 92 1.64 12.61 -10.89
N LYS A 93 1.23 11.65 -11.71
CA LYS A 93 0.81 10.31 -11.24
C LYS A 93 1.94 9.58 -10.51
N GLY A 94 3.16 9.64 -11.04
CA GLY A 94 4.34 9.08 -10.40
C GLY A 94 4.60 9.65 -9.00
N TYR A 95 4.27 10.91 -8.77
CA TYR A 95 4.35 11.56 -7.45
C TYR A 95 3.17 11.24 -6.52
N GLY A 96 2.20 10.44 -6.98
CA GLY A 96 1.09 9.95 -6.17
C GLY A 96 -0.18 10.80 -6.25
N LEU A 97 -0.25 11.75 -7.18
CA LEU A 97 -1.46 12.55 -7.35
C LEU A 97 -2.60 11.74 -7.95
N SER A 98 -3.80 11.92 -7.40
CA SER A 98 -5.03 11.35 -7.94
C SER A 98 -5.42 12.02 -9.27
N ASN A 99 -6.31 11.39 -10.03
CA ASN A 99 -6.80 12.01 -11.27
C ASN A 99 -7.57 13.31 -11.01
N SER A 100 -8.27 13.42 -9.88
CA SER A 100 -8.96 14.65 -9.47
C SER A 100 -7.97 15.77 -9.14
N ALA A 101 -6.93 15.49 -8.36
CA ALA A 101 -5.88 16.46 -8.05
C ALA A 101 -5.15 16.95 -9.32
N ILE A 102 -4.90 16.07 -10.27
CA ILE A 102 -4.32 16.44 -11.56
C ILE A 102 -5.27 17.37 -12.34
N ALA A 103 -6.56 17.08 -12.36
CA ALA A 103 -7.55 17.93 -13.02
C ALA A 103 -7.65 19.33 -12.39
N ASP A 104 -7.54 19.41 -11.06
CA ASP A 104 -7.52 20.70 -10.36
C ASP A 104 -6.26 21.52 -10.68
N ILE A 105 -5.10 20.88 -10.82
CA ILE A 105 -3.86 21.51 -11.30
C ILE A 105 -4.05 22.04 -12.73
N GLU A 106 -4.60 21.23 -13.63
CA GLU A 106 -4.88 21.61 -15.01
C GLU A 106 -5.89 22.77 -15.12
N ALA A 107 -6.76 22.90 -14.12
CA ALA A 107 -7.73 23.99 -14.00
C ALA A 107 -7.19 25.22 -13.22
N GLY A 108 -5.98 25.15 -12.66
CA GLY A 108 -5.39 26.22 -11.86
C GLY A 108 -6.05 26.44 -10.50
N LYS A 109 -6.70 25.41 -9.94
CA LYS A 109 -7.45 25.47 -8.66
C LYS A 109 -6.64 25.01 -7.45
N ASN A 110 -5.39 24.62 -7.64
CA ASN A 110 -4.54 24.07 -6.59
C ASN A 110 -3.63 25.12 -5.95
N GLU A 111 -3.30 24.92 -4.68
CA GLU A 111 -2.23 25.66 -4.01
C GLU A 111 -0.86 25.12 -4.46
N LYS A 112 0.06 26.03 -4.80
CA LYS A 112 1.38 25.63 -5.33
C LYS A 112 2.24 24.97 -4.27
N GLY A 113 2.77 23.81 -4.61
CA GLY A 113 3.61 23.00 -3.73
C GLY A 113 2.82 22.11 -2.78
N VAL A 114 1.55 22.40 -2.55
CA VAL A 114 0.69 21.61 -1.65
C VAL A 114 0.06 20.45 -2.41
N TYR A 115 0.05 19.28 -1.78
CA TYR A 115 -0.61 18.10 -2.31
C TYR A 115 -0.99 17.14 -1.18
N THR A 116 -1.99 16.30 -1.43
CA THR A 116 -2.47 15.31 -0.47
C THR A 116 -2.11 13.91 -0.94
N LEU A 117 -1.50 13.12 -0.04
CA LEU A 117 -1.38 11.69 -0.23
C LEU A 117 -2.62 11.00 0.30
N THR A 118 -3.10 10.03 -0.47
CA THR A 118 -4.34 9.33 -0.18
C THR A 118 -4.09 7.83 -0.02
N ALA A 119 -5.00 7.16 0.70
CA ALA A 119 -4.99 5.72 0.87
C ALA A 119 -5.10 5.01 -0.50
N PRO A 120 -4.19 4.07 -0.81
CA PRO A 120 -4.21 3.34 -2.07
C PRO A 120 -5.32 2.30 -2.14
N ASP A 121 -5.76 1.80 -1.00
CA ASP A 121 -6.84 0.82 -0.84
C ASP A 121 -7.45 0.93 0.56
N ASP A 122 -8.55 0.21 0.80
CA ASP A 122 -9.20 0.14 2.10
C ASP A 122 -8.28 -0.57 3.09
N GLY A 123 -8.28 -0.12 4.35
CA GLY A 123 -7.47 -0.77 5.39
C GLY A 123 -7.41 -0.02 6.70
N LEU A 124 -6.81 -0.68 7.69
CA LEU A 124 -6.52 -0.12 9.01
C LEU A 124 -5.11 0.49 9.01
N VAL A 125 -4.94 1.65 9.60
CA VAL A 125 -3.62 2.26 9.84
C VAL A 125 -2.90 1.47 10.94
N LEU A 126 -1.95 0.64 10.55
CA LEU A 126 -1.15 -0.19 11.48
C LEU A 126 0.05 0.58 12.05
N GLU A 127 0.62 1.49 11.25
CA GLU A 127 1.77 2.33 11.65
C GLU A 127 1.60 3.73 11.08
N ASP A 128 2.01 4.75 11.84
CA ASP A 128 1.94 6.17 11.45
C ASP A 128 3.18 6.94 11.91
N ALA A 129 4.36 6.56 11.42
CA ALA A 129 5.67 7.03 11.88
C ALA A 129 6.05 8.44 11.36
N PHE A 130 5.15 9.43 11.37
CA PHE A 130 5.43 10.79 10.90
C PHE A 130 4.80 11.86 11.79
N GLN A 131 5.38 13.06 11.80
CA GLN A 131 4.93 14.18 12.63
C GLN A 131 4.62 15.42 11.77
N GLN A 132 3.67 16.24 12.23
CA GLN A 132 3.38 17.53 11.61
C GLN A 132 4.61 18.45 11.70
N GLY A 133 4.94 19.14 10.61
CA GLY A 133 6.12 19.98 10.49
C GLY A 133 7.39 19.23 10.10
N GLN A 134 7.41 17.89 10.17
CA GLN A 134 8.56 17.07 9.82
C GLN A 134 8.89 17.19 8.33
N TRP A 135 10.21 17.24 8.03
CA TRP A 135 10.70 17.09 6.67
C TRP A 135 11.01 15.61 6.40
N LEU A 136 10.47 15.09 5.31
CA LEU A 136 10.61 13.69 4.90
C LEU A 136 11.30 13.62 3.53
N THR A 137 12.24 12.71 3.39
CA THR A 137 12.90 12.41 2.11
C THR A 137 12.09 11.40 1.30
N ALA A 138 12.25 11.43 -0.01
CA ALA A 138 11.63 10.45 -0.90
C ALA A 138 11.95 9.01 -0.47
N GLY A 139 10.93 8.16 -0.40
CA GLY A 139 11.03 6.78 0.09
C GLY A 139 10.69 6.60 1.57
N SER A 140 10.61 7.68 2.38
CA SER A 140 10.17 7.59 3.77
C SER A 140 8.73 7.11 3.84
N ALA A 141 8.46 6.06 4.63
CA ALA A 141 7.09 5.59 4.89
C ALA A 141 6.33 6.62 5.73
N LEU A 142 5.10 6.94 5.35
CA LEU A 142 4.17 7.70 6.18
C LEU A 142 3.33 6.77 7.03
N VAL A 143 2.60 5.89 6.37
CA VAL A 143 1.70 4.95 7.03
C VAL A 143 1.87 3.56 6.43
N THR A 144 1.59 2.56 7.23
CA THR A 144 1.35 1.19 6.80
C THR A 144 -0.14 0.90 6.96
N LEU A 145 -0.82 0.58 5.86
CA LEU A 145 -2.22 0.16 5.85
C LEU A 145 -2.28 -1.36 5.72
N VAL A 146 -3.20 -1.98 6.44
CA VAL A 146 -3.44 -3.43 6.37
C VAL A 146 -4.93 -3.71 6.22
N ASP A 147 -5.26 -4.60 5.28
CA ASP A 147 -6.59 -5.22 5.24
C ASP A 147 -6.61 -6.38 6.23
N GLU A 148 -7.25 -6.16 7.37
CA GLU A 148 -7.35 -7.15 8.46
C GLU A 148 -8.48 -8.18 8.25
N SER A 149 -9.18 -8.18 7.13
CA SER A 149 -10.25 -9.15 6.87
C SER A 149 -9.75 -10.60 6.83
N GLU A 150 -8.47 -10.77 6.47
CA GLU A 150 -7.73 -12.04 6.48
C GLU A 150 -6.35 -11.82 7.10
N LEU A 151 -6.04 -12.55 8.14
CA LEU A 151 -4.73 -12.59 8.78
C LEU A 151 -4.05 -13.94 8.56
N TRP A 152 -2.78 -14.00 8.88
CA TRP A 152 -2.03 -15.25 8.85
C TRP A 152 -1.58 -15.67 10.25
N ALA A 153 -1.70 -16.95 10.56
CA ALA A 153 -1.00 -17.54 11.68
C ALA A 153 0.30 -18.17 11.15
N GLU A 154 1.44 -17.62 11.55
CA GLU A 154 2.75 -18.16 11.21
C GLU A 154 3.23 -19.09 12.29
N ALA A 155 3.22 -20.40 12.02
CA ALA A 155 3.65 -21.43 12.93
C ALA A 155 5.10 -21.87 12.65
N ALA A 156 5.86 -22.10 13.71
CA ALA A 156 7.22 -22.63 13.65
C ALA A 156 7.20 -24.17 13.75
N LEU A 157 7.47 -24.85 12.64
CA LEU A 157 7.45 -26.31 12.56
C LEU A 157 8.88 -26.89 12.63
N PRO A 158 9.19 -27.76 13.59
CA PRO A 158 10.42 -28.52 13.56
C PRO A 158 10.48 -29.42 12.30
N PRO A 159 11.62 -29.48 11.61
CA PRO A 159 11.76 -30.35 10.45
C PRO A 159 11.64 -31.81 10.86
N SER A 160 10.75 -32.56 10.22
CA SER A 160 10.57 -33.97 10.41
C SER A 160 10.71 -34.68 9.08
N PRO A 161 11.57 -35.72 8.96
CA PRO A 161 11.69 -36.49 7.73
C PRO A 161 10.34 -37.09 7.32
N GLY A 162 9.96 -36.89 6.05
CA GLY A 162 8.70 -37.42 5.49
C GLY A 162 7.46 -36.57 5.77
N LEU A 163 7.53 -35.55 6.59
CA LEU A 163 6.39 -34.63 6.82
C LEU A 163 6.30 -33.60 5.68
N GLN A 164 5.33 -33.77 4.81
CA GLN A 164 5.00 -32.81 3.76
C GLN A 164 3.69 -32.11 4.10
N ILE A 165 3.75 -30.78 4.19
CA ILE A 165 2.57 -29.95 4.39
C ILE A 165 2.25 -29.29 3.07
N SER A 166 1.11 -29.66 2.49
CA SER A 166 0.65 -29.10 1.23
C SER A 166 -0.19 -27.84 1.44
N THR A 167 -0.12 -26.91 0.49
CA THR A 167 -1.07 -25.80 0.41
C THR A 167 -2.50 -26.34 0.33
N GLY A 168 -3.41 -25.72 1.07
CA GLY A 168 -4.80 -26.17 1.19
C GLY A 168 -5.05 -27.12 2.36
N THR A 169 -4.02 -27.63 3.06
CA THR A 169 -4.20 -28.45 4.26
C THR A 169 -5.06 -27.69 5.27
N PRO A 170 -6.18 -28.28 5.76
CA PRO A 170 -7.00 -27.67 6.79
C PRO A 170 -6.21 -27.50 8.09
N ALA A 171 -6.44 -26.38 8.75
CA ALA A 171 -5.81 -26.06 10.02
C ALA A 171 -6.82 -25.45 10.97
N ARG A 172 -6.60 -25.64 12.26
CA ARG A 172 -7.34 -24.98 13.32
C ARG A 172 -6.38 -24.11 14.10
N VAL A 173 -6.73 -22.82 14.22
CA VAL A 173 -5.93 -21.83 14.93
C VAL A 173 -6.69 -21.43 16.21
N ILE A 174 -6.00 -21.51 17.34
CA ILE A 174 -6.57 -21.18 18.66
C ILE A 174 -5.88 -19.91 19.16
N VAL A 175 -6.65 -18.86 19.38
CA VAL A 175 -6.18 -17.56 19.87
C VAL A 175 -7.01 -17.19 21.11
N GLY A 176 -6.37 -17.03 22.26
CA GLY A 176 -7.07 -16.64 23.49
C GLY A 176 -8.23 -17.57 23.90
N GLY A 177 -8.16 -18.86 23.53
CA GLY A 177 -9.22 -19.84 23.77
C GLY A 177 -10.32 -19.89 22.68
N THR A 178 -10.31 -18.99 21.72
CA THR A 178 -11.22 -19.01 20.55
C THR A 178 -10.59 -19.79 19.41
N SER A 179 -11.37 -20.70 18.81
CA SER A 179 -10.91 -21.54 17.69
C SER A 179 -11.41 -20.95 16.36
N VAL A 180 -10.49 -20.75 15.42
CA VAL A 180 -10.77 -20.28 14.06
C VAL A 180 -10.26 -21.31 13.07
N ASP A 181 -11.07 -21.71 12.12
CA ASP A 181 -10.66 -22.63 11.06
C ASP A 181 -9.92 -21.85 9.97
N GLY A 182 -8.82 -22.42 9.48
CA GLY A 182 -7.97 -21.85 8.46
C GLY A 182 -7.46 -22.88 7.48
N LYS A 183 -6.64 -22.43 6.53
CA LYS A 183 -5.98 -23.30 5.55
C LYS A 183 -4.53 -22.90 5.39
N VAL A 184 -3.65 -23.89 5.25
CA VAL A 184 -2.25 -23.66 4.90
C VAL A 184 -2.19 -22.99 3.53
N ILE A 185 -1.56 -21.82 3.47
CA ILE A 185 -1.32 -21.10 2.22
C ILE A 185 0.13 -21.19 1.77
N GLN A 186 1.04 -21.39 2.71
CA GLN A 186 2.46 -21.47 2.43
C GLN A 186 3.16 -22.39 3.45
N SER A 187 4.01 -23.28 2.94
CA SER A 187 4.98 -24.04 3.74
C SER A 187 6.38 -23.60 3.32
N GLY A 188 7.19 -23.16 4.27
CA GLY A 188 8.55 -22.69 4.01
C GLY A 188 9.45 -23.81 3.54
N HIS A 189 10.31 -23.53 2.57
CA HIS A 189 11.36 -24.46 2.10
C HIS A 189 12.74 -24.15 2.70
N ARG A 190 12.82 -23.12 3.54
CA ARG A 190 14.07 -22.68 4.18
C ARG A 190 13.92 -22.73 5.70
N LEU A 191 14.88 -23.35 6.36
CA LEU A 191 14.95 -23.33 7.81
C LEU A 191 15.37 -21.94 8.31
N ASN A 192 14.69 -21.49 9.36
CA ASN A 192 15.15 -20.35 10.13
C ASN A 192 16.50 -20.72 10.78
N PRO A 193 17.58 -19.96 10.57
CA PRO A 193 18.92 -20.33 11.06
C PRO A 193 19.02 -20.30 12.59
N VAL A 194 18.16 -19.54 13.27
CA VAL A 194 18.17 -19.41 14.74
C VAL A 194 17.33 -20.50 15.40
N THR A 195 16.06 -20.64 14.98
CA THR A 195 15.12 -21.58 15.59
C THR A 195 15.20 -22.98 15.00
N ARG A 196 15.83 -23.13 13.82
CA ARG A 196 15.89 -24.38 13.04
C ARG A 196 14.52 -24.96 12.70
N THR A 197 13.52 -24.09 12.53
CA THR A 197 12.16 -24.46 12.16
C THR A 197 11.82 -23.97 10.75
N LEU A 198 10.80 -24.60 10.16
CA LEU A 198 10.15 -24.16 8.93
C LEU A 198 8.96 -23.27 9.30
N ALA A 199 8.78 -22.15 8.61
CA ALA A 199 7.60 -21.32 8.75
C ALA A 199 6.43 -21.93 7.95
N VAL A 200 5.31 -22.14 8.61
CA VAL A 200 4.05 -22.57 7.98
C VAL A 200 3.03 -21.46 8.20
N ARG A 201 2.48 -20.93 7.11
CA ARG A 201 1.48 -19.87 7.16
C ARG A 201 0.09 -20.42 6.89
N VAL A 202 -0.81 -20.12 7.80
CA VAL A 202 -2.22 -20.49 7.75
C VAL A 202 -3.05 -19.24 7.58
N ALA A 203 -3.80 -19.12 6.50
CA ALA A 203 -4.75 -18.03 6.33
C ALA A 203 -5.98 -18.27 7.21
N ILE A 204 -6.39 -17.25 7.94
CA ILE A 204 -7.55 -17.26 8.82
C ILE A 204 -8.44 -16.05 8.52
N PRO A 205 -9.77 -16.24 8.42
CA PRO A 205 -10.70 -15.12 8.31
C PRO A 205 -10.76 -14.36 9.64
N ASN A 206 -10.84 -13.05 9.56
CA ASN A 206 -10.96 -12.16 10.72
C ASN A 206 -12.24 -11.32 10.63
N ALA A 207 -13.37 -11.98 10.43
CA ALA A 207 -14.67 -11.35 10.42
C ALA A 207 -14.96 -10.73 11.81
N GLY A 208 -15.10 -9.43 11.85
CA GLY A 208 -15.32 -8.69 13.09
C GLY A 208 -14.06 -8.12 13.75
N HIS A 209 -12.89 -8.25 13.10
CA HIS A 209 -11.63 -7.62 13.51
C HIS A 209 -11.22 -7.90 14.96
N LEU A 210 -11.47 -9.14 15.43
CA LEU A 210 -11.15 -9.55 16.80
C LEU A 210 -9.70 -10.01 16.99
N LEU A 211 -9.06 -10.41 15.90
CA LEU A 211 -7.67 -10.82 15.89
C LEU A 211 -6.79 -9.67 15.42
N HIS A 212 -5.66 -9.50 16.07
CA HIS A 212 -4.69 -8.45 15.74
C HIS A 212 -3.29 -9.05 15.51
N PRO A 213 -2.49 -8.51 14.60
CA PRO A 213 -1.09 -8.89 14.46
C PRO A 213 -0.33 -8.76 15.78
N GLY A 214 0.57 -9.72 16.05
CA GLY A 214 1.31 -9.82 17.31
C GLY A 214 0.64 -10.71 18.37
N MET A 215 -0.60 -11.17 18.18
CA MET A 215 -1.23 -12.12 19.09
C MET A 215 -0.59 -13.50 18.98
N PHE A 216 -0.40 -14.17 20.13
CA PHE A 216 0.03 -15.57 20.16
C PHE A 216 -1.13 -16.50 19.86
N ALA A 217 -0.82 -17.57 19.12
CA ALA A 217 -1.77 -18.59 18.72
C ALA A 217 -1.17 -19.98 18.83
N ASP A 218 -2.03 -20.99 18.83
CA ASP A 218 -1.67 -22.38 18.61
C ASP A 218 -2.30 -22.90 17.32
N VAL A 219 -1.50 -23.51 16.47
CA VAL A 219 -1.96 -24.10 15.20
C VAL A 219 -1.97 -25.62 15.31
N ALA A 220 -3.11 -26.23 14.98
CA ALA A 220 -3.26 -27.66 14.77
C ALA A 220 -3.53 -27.93 13.28
N LEU A 221 -2.65 -28.71 12.64
CA LEU A 221 -2.81 -29.12 11.23
C LEU A 221 -3.53 -30.46 11.15
N ALA A 222 -4.52 -30.55 10.26
CA ALA A 222 -5.14 -31.83 9.91
C ALA A 222 -4.26 -32.54 8.88
N LEU A 223 -3.24 -33.27 9.36
CA LEU A 223 -2.38 -34.06 8.48
C LEU A 223 -3.10 -35.35 8.09
N ALA A 224 -3.08 -35.71 6.80
CA ALA A 224 -3.48 -37.06 6.39
C ALA A 224 -2.53 -38.07 7.01
N ALA A 225 -3.07 -39.17 7.56
CA ALA A 225 -2.24 -40.28 8.01
C ALA A 225 -1.42 -40.77 6.81
N PRO A 226 -0.12 -41.07 6.99
CA PRO A 226 0.64 -41.73 5.92
C PRO A 226 -0.02 -43.05 5.60
N GLU A 227 -0.30 -43.31 4.31
CA GLU A 227 -0.73 -44.61 3.81
C GLU A 227 0.38 -45.68 3.99
#